data_73a3cfd2b99c6127c5097557b9caddd0
#
_entry.id   73a3cfd2b99c6127c5097557b9caddd0
#
_cell.length_a   1.000
_cell.length_b   1.000
_cell.length_c   1.000
_cell.angle_alpha   90.00
_cell.angle_beta   90.00
_cell.angle_gamma   90.00
#
_symmetry.space_group_name_H-M   'P 1'
#
loop_
_entity.id
_entity.type
_entity.pdbx_description
1 polymer ?
#
loop_
_entity_poly.entity_id
_entity_poly.type
_entity_poly.pdbx_seq_one_letter_code
_entity_poly.pdbx_strand_id
1 'polypeptide(L)'
;MKQGRTLQELGQELTRQREARKDFISDTRSLAMDSSVAGGRFFIVLGDDTQEYTIGETAHQQIAARLQIPYRYYQKMQREYPTLLDENVNGWFRQSPERRMIRVLDGNVRAFLSDRYRRLDNLELCTAVLPVIQEMKDAAIMSCEVTESHLYLKVVNKKLKAEVGVGDVVQAGFVVSNSEVGLGSLKVEPLIYRLICKNGLI
;
A
#
# COMPACT_ATOMS: atom_id res chain seq x y z
N MET A 1 19.21 -3.16 13.14
CA MET A 1 17.85 -2.62 13.17
C MET A 1 17.74 -1.62 12.02
N LYS A 2 16.88 -1.82 11.03
CA LYS A 2 16.64 -0.79 10.03
C LYS A 2 15.99 0.38 10.77
N GLN A 3 16.68 1.52 10.87
CA GLN A 3 16.06 2.76 11.34
C GLN A 3 15.01 3.13 10.27
N GLY A 4 13.75 3.29 10.67
CA GLY A 4 12.71 3.84 9.83
C GLY A 4 13.05 5.29 9.43
N ARG A 5 12.28 5.82 8.49
CA ARG A 5 12.40 7.23 8.08
C ARG A 5 12.19 8.14 9.28
N THR A 6 12.79 9.32 9.24
CA THR A 6 12.42 10.41 10.15
C THR A 6 11.01 10.91 9.80
N LEU A 7 10.34 11.57 10.74
CA LEU A 7 9.03 12.19 10.48
C LEU A 7 9.08 13.23 9.34
N GLN A 8 10.21 13.93 9.23
CA GLN A 8 10.41 14.91 8.16
C GLN A 8 10.50 14.21 6.80
N GLU A 9 11.31 13.16 6.69
CA GLU A 9 11.41 12.36 5.46
C GLU A 9 10.09 11.68 5.10
N LEU A 10 9.33 11.19 6.10
CA LEU A 10 7.99 10.66 5.87
C LEU A 10 7.05 11.74 5.31
N GLY A 11 7.03 12.93 5.93
CA GLY A 11 6.20 14.04 5.47
C GLY A 11 6.52 14.47 4.04
N GLN A 12 7.81 14.57 3.71
CA GLN A 12 8.27 14.88 2.35
C GLN A 12 7.81 13.81 1.34
N GLU A 13 7.99 12.54 1.68
CA GLU A 13 7.59 11.43 0.81
C GLU A 13 6.08 11.37 0.61
N LEU A 14 5.27 11.53 1.67
CA LEU A 14 3.81 11.51 1.55
C LEU A 14 3.29 12.71 0.74
N THR A 15 3.93 13.88 0.85
CA THR A 15 3.61 15.05 0.04
C THR A 15 3.94 14.80 -1.43
N ARG A 16 5.12 14.26 -1.73
CA ARG A 16 5.52 13.85 -3.08
C ARG A 16 4.52 12.85 -3.68
N GLN A 17 4.14 11.81 -2.91
CA GLN A 17 3.18 10.81 -3.36
C GLN A 17 1.81 11.44 -3.65
N ARG A 18 1.35 12.40 -2.86
CA ARG A 18 0.11 13.11 -3.13
C ARG A 18 0.13 13.86 -4.46
N GLU A 19 1.26 14.49 -4.80
CA GLU A 19 1.44 15.23 -6.04
C GLU A 19 1.55 14.34 -7.27
N ALA A 20 2.22 13.18 -7.12
CA ALA A 20 2.44 12.23 -8.20
C ALA A 20 1.25 11.26 -8.43
N ARG A 21 0.31 11.21 -7.48
CA ARG A 21 -0.82 10.29 -7.52
C ARG A 21 -1.87 10.74 -8.53
N LYS A 22 -2.44 9.74 -9.23
CA LYS A 22 -3.66 9.89 -10.03
C LYS A 22 -4.64 8.77 -9.66
N ASP A 23 -5.89 9.12 -9.47
CA ASP A 23 -6.96 8.16 -9.19
C ASP A 23 -8.04 8.28 -10.26
N PHE A 24 -8.45 7.17 -10.85
CA PHE A 24 -9.48 7.12 -11.89
C PHE A 24 -10.63 6.22 -11.43
N ILE A 25 -11.86 6.61 -11.73
CA ILE A 25 -13.01 5.71 -11.68
C ILE A 25 -13.43 5.49 -13.12
N SER A 26 -13.19 4.29 -13.64
CA SER A 26 -13.41 3.95 -15.03
C SER A 26 -14.26 2.68 -15.16
N ASP A 27 -15.02 2.60 -16.25
CA ASP A 27 -15.66 1.35 -16.69
C ASP A 27 -14.58 0.44 -17.27
N THR A 28 -14.64 -0.87 -16.99
CA THR A 28 -13.64 -1.81 -17.48
C THR A 28 -13.58 -1.92 -19.01
N ARG A 29 -14.65 -1.56 -19.73
CA ARG A 29 -14.61 -1.45 -21.20
C ARG A 29 -13.66 -0.39 -21.73
N SER A 30 -13.36 0.61 -20.89
CA SER A 30 -12.38 1.67 -21.19
C SER A 30 -10.98 1.33 -20.68
N LEU A 31 -10.74 0.09 -20.29
CA LEU A 31 -9.47 -0.40 -19.79
C LEU A 31 -8.94 -1.48 -20.73
N ALA A 32 -7.61 -1.51 -20.89
CA ALA A 32 -6.95 -2.60 -21.59
C ALA A 32 -5.62 -2.95 -20.92
N MET A 33 -5.21 -4.19 -21.02
CA MET A 33 -3.92 -4.69 -20.58
C MET A 33 -3.14 -5.24 -21.76
N ASP A 34 -1.83 -4.99 -21.79
CA ASP A 34 -0.86 -5.56 -22.71
C ASP A 34 0.32 -6.10 -21.90
N SER A 35 0.44 -7.40 -21.84
CA SER A 35 1.49 -8.13 -21.11
C SER A 35 2.69 -8.50 -21.99
N SER A 36 2.71 -8.08 -23.24
CA SER A 36 3.80 -8.38 -24.18
C SER A 36 5.14 -7.72 -23.81
N VAL A 37 5.08 -6.68 -22.99
CA VAL A 37 6.25 -5.95 -22.45
C VAL A 37 6.50 -6.36 -21.01
N ALA A 38 7.78 -6.39 -20.62
CA ALA A 38 8.17 -6.66 -19.24
C ALA A 38 7.46 -5.70 -18.26
N GLY A 39 6.80 -6.24 -17.24
CA GLY A 39 6.00 -5.50 -16.28
C GLY A 39 4.57 -5.18 -16.72
N GLY A 40 4.22 -5.45 -17.98
CA GLY A 40 2.90 -5.17 -18.56
C GLY A 40 2.61 -3.66 -18.71
N ARG A 41 1.64 -3.36 -19.55
CA ARG A 41 1.08 -2.02 -19.73
C ARG A 41 -0.41 -2.03 -19.44
N PHE A 42 -0.89 -0.94 -18.88
CA PHE A 42 -2.30 -0.73 -18.59
C PHE A 42 -2.77 0.57 -19.24
N PHE A 43 -3.81 0.47 -20.02
CA PHE A 43 -4.37 1.60 -20.76
C PHE A 43 -5.70 2.01 -20.15
N ILE A 44 -5.88 3.32 -20.00
CA ILE A 44 -7.13 3.93 -19.54
C ILE A 44 -7.57 4.90 -20.63
N VAL A 45 -8.71 4.62 -21.25
CA VAL A 45 -9.32 5.47 -22.29
C VAL A 45 -10.18 6.53 -21.60
N LEU A 46 -9.89 7.79 -21.86
CA LEU A 46 -10.55 8.97 -21.30
C LEU A 46 -11.07 9.86 -22.44
N GLY A 47 -12.25 9.57 -22.97
CA GLY A 47 -12.74 10.24 -24.17
C GLY A 47 -11.87 9.89 -25.38
N ASP A 48 -11.29 10.91 -26.01
CA ASP A 48 -10.37 10.76 -27.17
C ASP A 48 -8.91 10.51 -26.75
N ASP A 49 -8.59 10.57 -25.45
CA ASP A 49 -7.23 10.34 -24.93
C ASP A 49 -7.07 8.93 -24.38
N THR A 50 -5.86 8.38 -24.51
CA THR A 50 -5.50 7.10 -23.92
C THR A 50 -4.24 7.27 -23.10
N GLN A 51 -4.35 7.03 -21.79
CA GLN A 51 -3.22 7.10 -20.88
C GLN A 51 -2.63 5.70 -20.66
N GLU A 52 -1.32 5.62 -20.71
CA GLU A 52 -0.55 4.39 -20.55
C GLU A 52 0.20 4.41 -19.22
N TYR A 53 0.17 3.28 -18.51
CA TYR A 53 0.82 3.07 -17.22
C TYR A 53 1.47 1.68 -17.17
N THR A 54 2.47 1.51 -16.33
CA THR A 54 2.93 0.17 -15.92
C THR A 54 1.96 -0.41 -14.90
N ILE A 55 2.04 -1.72 -14.62
CA ILE A 55 1.16 -2.40 -13.66
C ILE A 55 2.01 -2.96 -12.52
N GLY A 56 1.65 -2.58 -11.29
CA GLY A 56 2.28 -3.10 -10.08
C GLY A 56 1.73 -4.48 -9.67
N GLU A 57 2.51 -5.21 -8.91
CA GLU A 57 2.18 -6.57 -8.44
C GLU A 57 0.82 -6.63 -7.73
N THR A 58 0.52 -5.67 -6.84
CA THR A 58 -0.77 -5.60 -6.15
C THR A 58 -1.94 -5.46 -7.11
N ALA A 59 -1.79 -4.63 -8.15
CA ALA A 59 -2.83 -4.46 -9.16
C ALA A 59 -3.05 -5.74 -9.97
N HIS A 60 -1.98 -6.45 -10.36
CA HIS A 60 -2.09 -7.76 -11.01
C HIS A 60 -2.85 -8.76 -10.15
N GLN A 61 -2.52 -8.85 -8.85
CA GLN A 61 -3.23 -9.73 -7.91
C GLN A 61 -4.71 -9.39 -7.80
N GLN A 62 -5.05 -8.10 -7.74
CA GLN A 62 -6.42 -7.63 -7.64
C GLN A 62 -7.22 -7.86 -8.92
N ILE A 63 -6.61 -7.69 -10.08
CA ILE A 63 -7.22 -8.04 -11.38
C ILE A 63 -7.49 -9.55 -11.44
N ALA A 64 -6.48 -10.37 -11.13
CA ALA A 64 -6.64 -11.82 -11.11
C ALA A 64 -7.75 -12.26 -10.16
N ALA A 65 -7.74 -11.75 -8.92
CA ALA A 65 -8.75 -12.04 -7.91
C ALA A 65 -10.16 -11.62 -8.38
N ARG A 66 -10.27 -10.45 -8.99
CA ARG A 66 -11.57 -9.95 -9.52
C ARG A 66 -12.11 -10.82 -10.64
N LEU A 67 -11.26 -11.28 -11.54
CA LEU A 67 -11.63 -12.15 -12.66
C LEU A 67 -11.68 -13.63 -12.26
N GLN A 68 -11.48 -13.96 -10.98
CA GLN A 68 -11.46 -15.33 -10.45
C GLN A 68 -10.40 -16.22 -11.13
N ILE A 69 -9.33 -15.62 -11.62
CA ILE A 69 -8.18 -16.32 -12.17
C ILE A 69 -7.22 -16.67 -11.03
N PRO A 70 -6.92 -17.96 -10.76
CA PRO A 70 -5.94 -18.35 -9.75
C PRO A 70 -4.62 -17.63 -10.02
N TYR A 71 -4.05 -16.92 -9.01
CA TYR A 71 -2.91 -16.04 -9.25
C TYR A 71 -1.68 -16.77 -9.78
N ARG A 72 -1.44 -18.02 -9.38
CA ARG A 72 -0.36 -18.84 -9.95
C ARG A 72 -0.53 -19.10 -11.45
N TYR A 73 -1.79 -19.27 -11.91
CA TYR A 73 -2.08 -19.46 -13.33
C TYR A 73 -1.97 -18.14 -14.09
N TYR A 74 -2.42 -17.04 -13.48
CA TYR A 74 -2.22 -15.68 -14.00
C TYR A 74 -0.74 -15.41 -14.26
N GLN A 75 0.13 -15.64 -13.25
CA GLN A 75 1.59 -15.47 -13.39
C GLN A 75 2.21 -16.42 -14.42
N LYS A 76 1.68 -17.65 -14.55
CA LYS A 76 2.11 -18.57 -15.59
C LYS A 76 1.83 -18.01 -16.99
N MET A 77 0.60 -17.53 -17.23
CA MET A 77 0.25 -16.89 -18.49
C MET A 77 1.11 -15.66 -18.77
N GLN A 78 1.30 -14.80 -17.74
CA GLN A 78 2.13 -13.59 -17.87
C GLN A 78 3.56 -13.90 -18.32
N ARG A 79 4.14 -14.97 -17.81
CA ARG A 79 5.52 -15.36 -18.12
C ARG A 79 5.65 -16.17 -19.41
N GLU A 80 4.73 -17.11 -19.64
CA GLU A 80 4.86 -18.13 -20.70
C GLU A 80 3.98 -17.84 -21.92
N TYR A 81 2.86 -17.14 -21.74
CA TYR A 81 1.90 -16.87 -22.79
C TYR A 81 1.15 -15.52 -22.58
N PRO A 82 1.85 -14.37 -22.69
CA PRO A 82 1.27 -13.05 -22.41
C PRO A 82 -0.01 -12.76 -23.19
N THR A 83 -0.05 -13.11 -24.46
CA THR A 83 -1.23 -12.88 -25.32
C THR A 83 -2.48 -13.57 -24.76
N LEU A 84 -2.35 -14.79 -24.21
CA LEU A 84 -3.46 -15.50 -23.59
C LEU A 84 -3.96 -14.77 -22.34
N LEU A 85 -3.06 -14.18 -21.55
CA LEU A 85 -3.42 -13.37 -20.40
C LEU A 85 -4.22 -12.14 -20.84
N ASP A 86 -3.73 -11.43 -21.86
CA ASP A 86 -4.38 -10.22 -22.38
C ASP A 86 -5.76 -10.53 -22.97
N GLU A 87 -5.91 -11.62 -23.72
CA GLU A 87 -7.20 -12.09 -24.23
C GLU A 87 -8.19 -12.39 -23.10
N ASN A 88 -7.73 -13.07 -22.03
CA ASN A 88 -8.55 -13.35 -20.87
C ASN A 88 -8.98 -12.07 -20.15
N VAL A 89 -8.02 -11.22 -19.76
CA VAL A 89 -8.30 -10.01 -18.98
C VAL A 89 -9.18 -9.04 -19.78
N ASN A 90 -8.76 -8.71 -20.99
CA ASN A 90 -9.48 -7.76 -21.84
C ASN A 90 -10.82 -8.32 -22.32
N GLY A 91 -10.91 -9.64 -22.52
CA GLY A 91 -12.16 -10.34 -22.82
C GLY A 91 -13.17 -10.15 -21.72
N TRP A 92 -12.79 -10.46 -20.46
CA TRP A 92 -13.68 -10.31 -19.31
C TRP A 92 -14.02 -8.85 -19.00
N PHE A 93 -13.09 -7.92 -19.18
CA PHE A 93 -13.37 -6.49 -19.03
C PHE A 93 -14.49 -6.01 -19.95
N ARG A 94 -14.59 -6.55 -21.15
CA ARG A 94 -15.66 -6.24 -22.12
C ARG A 94 -16.93 -7.04 -21.89
N GLN A 95 -16.80 -8.34 -21.55
CA GLN A 95 -17.93 -9.26 -21.40
C GLN A 95 -18.73 -8.99 -20.11
N SER A 96 -18.06 -8.63 -19.03
CA SER A 96 -18.68 -8.36 -17.72
C SER A 96 -18.25 -6.99 -17.21
N PRO A 97 -18.73 -5.91 -17.84
CA PRO A 97 -18.28 -4.56 -17.52
C PRO A 97 -18.71 -4.13 -16.12
N GLU A 98 -17.83 -3.40 -15.46
CA GLU A 98 -18.07 -2.82 -14.14
C GLU A 98 -17.23 -1.57 -13.93
N ARG A 99 -17.62 -0.74 -12.96
CA ARG A 99 -16.82 0.43 -12.58
C ARG A 99 -15.77 0.03 -11.55
N ARG A 100 -14.53 0.49 -11.79
CA ARG A 100 -13.39 0.24 -10.91
C ARG A 100 -12.65 1.52 -10.59
N MET A 101 -12.08 1.57 -9.39
CA MET A 101 -11.12 2.60 -9.00
C MET A 101 -9.72 2.11 -9.32
N ILE A 102 -9.03 2.85 -10.18
CA ILE A 102 -7.64 2.60 -10.55
C ILE A 102 -6.78 3.63 -9.83
N ARG A 103 -5.86 3.19 -8.99
CA ARG A 103 -4.92 4.09 -8.32
C ARG A 103 -3.55 4.01 -8.96
N VAL A 104 -3.03 5.14 -9.36
CA VAL A 104 -1.73 5.29 -10.01
C VAL A 104 -0.79 6.12 -9.14
N LEU A 105 0.45 5.72 -9.05
CA LEU A 105 1.54 6.48 -8.43
C LEU A 105 2.79 6.32 -9.28
N ASP A 106 3.45 7.43 -9.59
CA ASP A 106 4.71 7.46 -10.37
C ASP A 106 4.60 6.70 -11.72
N GLY A 107 3.46 6.84 -12.42
CA GLY A 107 3.23 6.14 -13.68
C GLY A 107 2.93 4.64 -13.56
N ASN A 108 2.73 4.14 -12.35
CA ASN A 108 2.44 2.73 -12.08
C ASN A 108 1.03 2.55 -11.49
N VAL A 109 0.22 1.67 -12.08
CA VAL A 109 -1.05 1.23 -11.50
C VAL A 109 -0.75 0.37 -10.28
N ARG A 110 -0.93 0.93 -9.09
CA ARG A 110 -0.64 0.25 -7.83
C ARG A 110 -1.84 -0.47 -7.21
N ALA A 111 -3.07 -0.14 -7.66
CA ALA A 111 -4.28 -0.82 -7.18
C ALA A 111 -5.42 -0.78 -8.19
N PHE A 112 -6.20 -1.88 -8.21
CA PHE A 112 -7.42 -2.09 -8.99
C PHE A 112 -8.56 -2.45 -8.03
N LEU A 113 -9.31 -1.44 -7.57
CA LEU A 113 -10.25 -1.52 -6.46
C LEU A 113 -11.71 -1.39 -6.93
N SER A 114 -12.66 -1.72 -6.05
CA SER A 114 -14.07 -1.39 -6.28
C SER A 114 -14.25 0.13 -6.37
N ASP A 115 -15.19 0.60 -7.18
CA ASP A 115 -15.61 2.00 -7.24
C ASP A 115 -16.19 2.53 -5.91
N ARG A 116 -16.60 1.60 -5.02
CA ARG A 116 -17.09 1.90 -3.67
C ARG A 116 -15.98 2.00 -2.63
N TYR A 117 -14.71 1.75 -3.03
CA TYR A 117 -13.59 1.85 -2.10
C TYR A 117 -13.48 3.27 -1.54
N ARG A 118 -13.56 3.38 -0.22
CA ARG A 118 -13.33 4.64 0.49
C ARG A 118 -11.86 4.78 0.78
N ARG A 119 -11.20 5.64 0.04
CA ARG A 119 -9.79 5.93 0.25
C ARG A 119 -9.57 6.71 1.53
N LEU A 120 -8.54 6.34 2.25
CA LEU A 120 -7.92 7.13 3.29
C LEU A 120 -6.44 7.24 2.95
N ASP A 121 -6.01 8.43 2.56
CA ASP A 121 -4.65 8.64 2.14
C ASP A 121 -3.72 8.77 3.34
N ASN A 122 -2.51 8.23 3.22
CA ASN A 122 -1.52 8.21 4.31
C ASN A 122 -1.16 9.62 4.80
N LEU A 123 -1.09 10.61 3.91
CA LEU A 123 -0.85 12.00 4.28
C LEU A 123 -2.00 12.57 5.13
N GLU A 124 -3.25 12.31 4.74
CA GLU A 124 -4.44 12.71 5.48
C GLU A 124 -4.45 12.07 6.86
N LEU A 125 -4.20 10.76 6.94
CA LEU A 125 -4.07 10.05 8.20
C LEU A 125 -2.98 10.65 9.09
N CYS A 126 -1.78 10.86 8.56
CA CYS A 126 -0.67 11.44 9.33
C CYS A 126 -0.99 12.85 9.82
N THR A 127 -1.63 13.67 9.00
CA THR A 127 -2.04 15.03 9.37
C THR A 127 -3.03 15.01 10.55
N ALA A 128 -3.91 14.02 10.62
CA ALA A 128 -4.87 13.88 11.73
C ALA A 128 -4.25 13.26 12.98
N VAL A 129 -3.36 12.26 12.82
CA VAL A 129 -2.89 11.44 13.95
C VAL A 129 -1.64 12.01 14.63
N LEU A 130 -0.73 12.62 13.87
CA LEU A 130 0.53 13.11 14.45
C LEU A 130 0.35 14.18 15.53
N PRO A 131 -0.54 15.19 15.39
CA PRO A 131 -0.80 16.15 16.47
C PRO A 131 -1.30 15.46 17.76
N VAL A 132 -2.22 14.50 17.62
CA VAL A 132 -2.74 13.74 18.76
C VAL A 132 -1.63 12.98 19.48
N ILE A 133 -0.73 12.32 18.72
CA ILE A 133 0.42 11.61 19.31
C ILE A 133 1.38 12.59 20.03
N GLN A 134 1.57 13.78 19.47
CA GLN A 134 2.44 14.81 20.08
C GLN A 134 1.90 15.36 21.40
N GLU A 135 0.58 15.42 21.57
CA GLU A 135 -0.09 15.83 22.81
C GLU A 135 -0.09 14.73 23.88
N MET A 136 0.13 13.46 23.48
CA MET A 136 0.18 12.35 24.43
C MET A 136 1.43 12.43 25.31
N LYS A 137 1.21 12.52 26.63
CA LYS A 137 2.29 12.57 27.60
C LYS A 137 3.20 11.35 27.52
N ASP A 138 4.50 11.59 27.47
CA ASP A 138 5.55 10.55 27.41
C ASP A 138 5.50 9.64 26.16
N ALA A 139 4.70 9.95 25.16
CA ALA A 139 4.69 9.24 23.89
C ALA A 139 5.93 9.59 23.04
N ALA A 140 6.43 8.60 22.31
CA ALA A 140 7.51 8.79 21.35
C ALA A 140 7.26 7.93 20.12
N ILE A 141 7.42 8.51 18.93
CA ILE A 141 7.42 7.77 17.67
C ILE A 141 8.77 7.08 17.53
N MET A 142 8.77 5.76 17.51
CA MET A 142 9.97 4.94 17.42
C MET A 142 10.38 4.63 15.99
N SER A 143 9.42 4.46 15.11
CA SER A 143 9.65 4.32 13.67
C SER A 143 8.43 4.76 12.88
N CYS A 144 8.66 5.26 11.69
CA CYS A 144 7.65 5.47 10.68
C CYS A 144 8.16 4.88 9.36
N GLU A 145 7.32 4.09 8.73
CA GLU A 145 7.65 3.40 7.49
C GLU A 145 6.49 3.53 6.52
N VAL A 146 6.79 3.84 5.26
CA VAL A 146 5.86 3.72 4.15
C VAL A 146 6.47 2.80 3.11
N THR A 147 5.70 1.78 2.75
CA THR A 147 6.01 0.80 1.71
C THR A 147 5.08 1.02 0.52
N GLU A 148 5.20 0.20 -0.51
CA GLU A 148 4.27 0.24 -1.66
C GLU A 148 2.81 -0.04 -1.24
N SER A 149 2.60 -0.81 -0.17
CA SER A 149 1.28 -1.28 0.25
C SER A 149 0.78 -0.69 1.56
N HIS A 150 1.66 -0.33 2.49
CA HIS A 150 1.27 0.06 3.85
C HIS A 150 2.09 1.22 4.41
N LEU A 151 1.43 1.98 5.28
CA LEU A 151 2.04 2.88 6.25
C LEU A 151 2.03 2.23 7.63
N TYR A 152 3.12 2.39 8.39
CA TYR A 152 3.23 2.00 9.80
C TYR A 152 3.84 3.13 10.63
N LEU A 153 3.15 3.50 11.70
CA LEU A 153 3.66 4.40 12.74
C LEU A 153 3.72 3.64 14.06
N LYS A 154 4.92 3.42 14.60
CA LYS A 154 5.12 2.76 15.89
C LYS A 154 5.36 3.81 16.98
N VAL A 155 4.50 3.82 17.96
CA VAL A 155 4.53 4.76 19.09
C VAL A 155 4.69 3.98 20.38
N VAL A 156 5.56 4.44 21.27
CA VAL A 156 5.72 3.85 22.61
C VAL A 156 5.54 4.92 23.68
N ASN A 157 5.10 4.50 24.86
CA ASN A 157 5.14 5.34 26.05
C ASN A 157 6.43 5.06 26.81
N LYS A 158 7.29 6.10 26.97
CA LYS A 158 8.60 5.96 27.60
C LYS A 158 8.56 5.61 29.07
N LYS A 159 7.44 5.88 29.75
CA LYS A 159 7.25 5.59 31.18
C LYS A 159 6.58 4.26 31.46
N LEU A 160 5.79 3.74 30.53
CA LEU A 160 5.15 2.43 30.66
C LEU A 160 6.16 1.34 30.31
N LYS A 161 6.95 0.94 31.31
CA LYS A 161 7.98 -0.09 31.19
C LYS A 161 7.70 -1.23 32.15
N ALA A 162 8.03 -2.45 31.73
CA ALA A 162 8.05 -3.61 32.58
C ALA A 162 9.34 -4.40 32.31
N GLU A 163 9.92 -4.98 33.35
CA GLU A 163 11.02 -5.91 33.27
C GLU A 163 10.44 -7.32 33.25
N VAL A 164 10.58 -8.05 32.16
CA VAL A 164 10.05 -9.43 31.98
C VAL A 164 11.09 -10.49 32.30
N GLY A 165 12.33 -10.11 32.50
CA GLY A 165 13.47 -10.91 32.91
C GLY A 165 14.63 -9.99 33.25
N VAL A 166 15.68 -10.51 33.91
CA VAL A 166 16.83 -9.69 34.31
C VAL A 166 17.45 -8.98 33.09
N GLY A 167 17.35 -7.66 33.07
CA GLY A 167 17.81 -6.84 31.97
C GLY A 167 16.94 -6.83 30.70
N ASP A 168 15.78 -7.52 30.69
CA ASP A 168 14.85 -7.57 29.57
C ASP A 168 13.68 -6.61 29.81
N VAL A 169 13.85 -5.37 29.37
CA VAL A 169 12.87 -4.29 29.54
C VAL A 169 11.99 -4.16 28.31
N VAL A 170 10.68 -4.14 28.51
CA VAL A 170 9.68 -3.89 27.48
C VAL A 170 8.97 -2.55 27.74
N GLN A 171 8.52 -1.90 26.68
CA GLN A 171 7.68 -0.70 26.73
C GLN A 171 6.35 -0.96 26.08
N ALA A 172 5.27 -0.43 26.67
CA ALA A 172 3.96 -0.46 26.04
C ALA A 172 3.84 0.65 25.00
N GLY A 173 3.10 0.36 23.95
CA GLY A 173 2.85 1.30 22.86
C GLY A 173 1.70 0.85 21.97
N PHE A 174 1.64 1.44 20.78
CA PHE A 174 0.70 1.05 19.74
C PHE A 174 1.30 1.27 18.35
N VAL A 175 0.71 0.58 17.38
CA VAL A 175 1.02 0.76 15.95
C VAL A 175 -0.23 1.29 15.27
N VAL A 176 -0.07 2.39 14.53
CA VAL A 176 -1.07 2.84 13.56
C VAL A 176 -0.64 2.32 12.20
N SER A 177 -1.52 1.63 11.49
CA SER A 177 -1.26 1.15 10.14
C SER A 177 -2.42 1.44 9.21
N ASN A 178 -2.11 1.67 7.93
CA ASN A 178 -3.07 1.94 6.87
C ASN A 178 -2.58 1.39 5.54
N SER A 179 -3.51 1.05 4.65
CA SER A 179 -3.20 0.67 3.27
C SER A 179 -4.02 1.49 2.29
N GLU A 180 -3.34 2.21 1.40
CA GLU A 180 -3.97 2.98 0.32
C GLU A 180 -4.34 2.11 -0.89
N VAL A 181 -3.87 0.87 -0.93
CA VAL A 181 -4.05 -0.06 -2.06
C VAL A 181 -5.02 -1.19 -1.74
N GLY A 182 -5.80 -1.07 -0.66
CA GLY A 182 -6.84 -2.05 -0.32
C GLY A 182 -6.34 -3.37 0.27
N LEU A 183 -5.09 -3.44 0.73
CA LEU A 183 -4.51 -4.63 1.38
C LEU A 183 -4.71 -4.63 2.90
N GLY A 184 -5.38 -3.62 3.43
CA GLY A 184 -5.70 -3.50 4.85
C GLY A 184 -6.59 -2.29 5.12
N SER A 185 -7.22 -2.28 6.29
CA SER A 185 -7.94 -1.12 6.81
C SER A 185 -7.03 -0.29 7.72
N LEU A 186 -7.46 0.93 8.05
CA LEU A 186 -6.88 1.65 9.18
C LEU A 186 -6.99 0.80 10.44
N LYS A 187 -5.86 0.61 11.13
CA LYS A 187 -5.78 -0.12 12.39
C LYS A 187 -4.96 0.64 13.41
N VAL A 188 -5.36 0.51 14.67
CA VAL A 188 -4.57 0.88 15.83
C VAL A 188 -4.47 -0.36 16.70
N GLU A 189 -3.27 -0.92 16.82
CA GLU A 189 -3.03 -2.19 17.49
C GLU A 189 -2.04 -1.99 18.64
N PRO A 190 -2.21 -2.68 19.79
CA PRO A 190 -1.26 -2.60 20.89
C PRO A 190 0.12 -3.12 20.46
N LEU A 191 1.16 -2.50 21.00
CA LEU A 191 2.55 -2.86 20.76
C LEU A 191 3.27 -3.08 22.09
N ILE A 192 3.97 -4.20 22.20
CA ILE A 192 4.99 -4.40 23.22
C ILE A 192 6.35 -4.25 22.53
N TYR A 193 7.05 -3.18 22.87
CA TYR A 193 8.35 -2.86 22.31
C TYR A 193 9.47 -3.31 23.26
N ARG A 194 10.28 -4.28 22.83
CA ARG A 194 11.40 -4.79 23.61
C ARG A 194 12.62 -3.91 23.40
N LEU A 195 13.16 -3.36 24.48
CA LEU A 195 14.43 -2.69 24.48
C LEU A 195 15.53 -3.77 24.43
N ILE A 196 16.23 -3.88 23.31
CA ILE A 196 17.38 -4.80 23.24
C ILE A 196 18.44 -4.27 24.18
N CYS A 197 18.68 -5.00 25.29
CA CYS A 197 19.89 -4.78 26.06
C CYS A 197 21.09 -4.99 25.14
N LYS A 198 21.96 -4.00 25.07
CA LYS A 198 23.32 -4.17 24.56
C LYS A 198 24.12 -4.97 25.58
N ASN A 199 23.76 -6.22 25.80
CA ASN A 199 24.71 -7.13 26.40
C ASN A 199 25.75 -7.36 25.33
N GLY A 200 26.95 -6.81 25.58
CA GLY A 200 28.10 -7.05 24.75
C GLY A 200 28.24 -8.56 24.55
N LEU A 201 28.25 -8.96 23.29
CA LEU A 201 28.86 -10.20 22.92
C LEU A 201 30.34 -10.06 23.30
N ILE A 202 30.72 -10.74 24.39
CA ILE A 202 32.11 -11.08 24.66
C ILE A 202 32.52 -12.17 23.67
#